data_fe3b2389e26390010b5ebc3bcb32e303
#
_entry.id   fe3b2389e26390010b5ebc3bcb32e303
#
_cell.length_a   1.000
_cell.length_b   1.000
_cell.length_c   1.000
_cell.angle_alpha   90.00
_cell.angle_beta   90.00
_cell.angle_gamma   90.00
#
_symmetry.space_group_name_H-M   'P 1'
#
loop_
_entity.id
_entity.type
_entity.pdbx_description
1 polymer ?
#
loop_
_entity_poly.entity_id
_entity_poly.type
_entity_poly.pdbx_seq_one_letter_code
_entity_poly.pdbx_strand_id
1 'polypeptide(L)'
;MSTTCPAKGTAPPASAPLPWSGLLALSTAAFTAVLTELLPAGLLPRMAPDLGVTEARIGFLVTGYALASFAAAIPLTALLRGLPRRPVLVGALLGFAVSNAVVAVSSSYALTFGARLVAGGMGGTLWAMLAGYAARMVPAERRGRAIAIVLAGITLALALGVPAGTALAGTVGWRTAFGLLSGLAVLLVGWVRWRVPGFPGETPHARVPLARVAALPGIPAVLSVTLFLLVGHQVMYTYVAPFAAHAGFGRTGLVLLVFGAATVVGIWITGVLVDRRLRPTLVGALALCAVVMLALGLAAGVPGVLLISVALWGLAFGGAPTLIQTALVDASGPERADVATSLQTTVYNAGIAVGSLTGGLALDGWGAGALPWTALPLVAVALGVTTVARNAFPATRR
;
A
#
# COMPACT_ATOMS: atom_id res chain seq x y z
N MET A 1 -36.79 -46.86 38.53
CA MET A 1 -36.20 -46.89 37.18
C MET A 1 -36.68 -45.64 36.45
N SER A 2 -35.87 -44.59 36.46
CA SER A 2 -36.18 -43.31 35.77
C SER A 2 -35.28 -43.23 34.57
N THR A 3 -35.84 -43.38 33.36
CA THR A 3 -35.14 -43.27 32.08
C THR A 3 -35.03 -41.81 31.70
N THR A 4 -33.84 -41.24 31.88
CA THR A 4 -33.49 -39.93 31.35
C THR A 4 -33.30 -40.01 29.84
N CYS A 5 -34.19 -39.38 29.11
CA CYS A 5 -34.07 -39.16 27.64
C CYS A 5 -32.84 -38.29 27.34
N PRO A 6 -31.95 -38.65 26.38
CA PRO A 6 -30.84 -37.81 25.99
C PRO A 6 -31.38 -36.57 25.26
N ALA A 7 -30.99 -35.39 25.70
CA ALA A 7 -31.30 -34.12 25.05
C ALA A 7 -30.79 -34.15 23.61
N LYS A 8 -31.68 -33.90 22.65
CA LYS A 8 -31.30 -33.65 21.21
C LYS A 8 -30.31 -32.50 21.17
N GLY A 9 -29.08 -32.82 20.80
CA GLY A 9 -28.07 -31.83 20.48
C GLY A 9 -28.61 -30.88 19.41
N THR A 10 -28.86 -29.65 19.77
CA THR A 10 -29.15 -28.57 18.83
C THR A 10 -27.92 -28.42 17.94
N ALA A 11 -28.09 -28.67 16.63
CA ALA A 11 -27.07 -28.38 15.63
C ALA A 11 -26.60 -26.93 15.80
N PRO A 12 -25.29 -26.63 15.74
CA PRO A 12 -24.82 -25.26 15.86
C PRO A 12 -25.53 -24.39 14.80
N PRO A 13 -25.97 -23.17 15.14
CA PRO A 13 -26.70 -22.33 14.21
C PRO A 13 -25.87 -22.13 12.95
N ALA A 14 -26.49 -22.35 11.79
CA ALA A 14 -25.88 -22.15 10.48
C ALA A 14 -25.23 -20.76 10.49
N SER A 15 -23.93 -20.70 10.29
CA SER A 15 -23.13 -19.47 10.40
C SER A 15 -23.72 -18.41 9.46
N ALA A 16 -24.13 -17.28 10.02
CA ALA A 16 -24.70 -16.17 9.26
C ALA A 16 -23.85 -15.87 8.00
N PRO A 17 -24.46 -15.60 6.84
CA PRO A 17 -23.71 -15.32 5.62
C PRO A 17 -22.76 -14.13 5.79
N LEU A 18 -21.66 -14.11 5.08
CA LEU A 18 -20.72 -12.98 5.11
C LEU A 18 -21.44 -11.70 4.68
N PRO A 19 -21.21 -10.55 5.36
CA PRO A 19 -21.81 -9.27 4.99
C PRO A 19 -21.08 -8.69 3.74
N TRP A 20 -21.23 -9.35 2.59
CA TRP A 20 -20.51 -9.03 1.35
C TRP A 20 -20.59 -7.56 0.97
N SER A 21 -21.78 -6.95 1.04
CA SER A 21 -21.95 -5.55 0.64
C SER A 21 -21.10 -4.60 1.49
N GLY A 22 -21.03 -4.80 2.81
CA GLY A 22 -20.20 -4.00 3.69
C GLY A 22 -18.71 -4.27 3.49
N LEU A 23 -18.29 -5.53 3.30
CA LEU A 23 -16.90 -5.88 3.04
C LEU A 23 -16.42 -5.34 1.69
N LEU A 24 -17.25 -5.38 0.65
CA LEU A 24 -16.94 -4.79 -0.66
C LEU A 24 -16.87 -3.26 -0.58
N ALA A 25 -17.71 -2.61 0.21
CA ALA A 25 -17.61 -1.18 0.45
C ALA A 25 -16.25 -0.81 1.10
N LEU A 26 -15.79 -1.58 2.09
CA LEU A 26 -14.45 -1.39 2.69
C LEU A 26 -13.32 -1.73 1.72
N SER A 27 -13.47 -2.74 0.87
CA SER A 27 -12.52 -3.07 -0.20
C SER A 27 -12.40 -1.93 -1.21
N THR A 28 -13.54 -1.34 -1.61
CA THR A 28 -13.56 -0.16 -2.49
C THR A 28 -12.95 1.06 -1.81
N ALA A 29 -13.07 1.20 -0.47
CA ALA A 29 -12.38 2.25 0.27
C ALA A 29 -10.85 2.06 0.23
N ALA A 30 -10.36 0.83 0.40
CA ALA A 30 -8.93 0.52 0.23
C ALA A 30 -8.46 0.81 -1.20
N PHE A 31 -9.22 0.40 -2.21
CA PHE A 31 -8.97 0.70 -3.62
C PHE A 31 -8.86 2.21 -3.87
N THR A 32 -9.83 2.99 -3.40
CA THR A 32 -9.88 4.45 -3.56
C THR A 32 -8.69 5.13 -2.86
N ALA A 33 -8.29 4.64 -1.68
CA ALA A 33 -7.14 5.18 -0.96
C ALA A 33 -5.83 4.99 -1.75
N VAL A 34 -5.58 3.77 -2.27
CA VAL A 34 -4.39 3.47 -3.10
C VAL A 34 -4.40 4.29 -4.38
N LEU A 35 -5.54 4.42 -5.05
CA LEU A 35 -5.62 5.27 -6.25
C LEU A 35 -5.35 6.73 -5.91
N THR A 36 -5.97 7.27 -4.87
CA THR A 36 -5.71 8.63 -4.42
C THR A 36 -4.21 8.84 -4.14
N GLU A 37 -3.53 7.88 -3.54
CA GLU A 37 -2.11 7.94 -3.22
C GLU A 37 -1.22 7.91 -4.47
N LEU A 38 -1.40 6.91 -5.34
CA LEU A 38 -0.44 6.54 -6.38
C LEU A 38 -0.77 7.06 -7.78
N LEU A 39 -1.99 7.52 -8.04
CA LEU A 39 -2.37 8.00 -9.37
C LEU A 39 -1.44 9.11 -9.92
N PRO A 40 -0.95 10.08 -9.12
CA PRO A 40 0.01 11.07 -9.62
C PRO A 40 1.27 10.45 -10.26
N ALA A 41 1.76 9.30 -9.75
CA ALA A 41 2.95 8.63 -10.29
C ALA A 41 2.83 8.27 -11.79
N GLY A 42 1.62 7.92 -12.23
CA GLY A 42 1.34 7.66 -13.66
C GLY A 42 1.08 8.91 -14.50
N LEU A 43 0.97 10.09 -13.87
CA LEU A 43 0.48 11.32 -14.50
C LEU A 43 1.49 12.47 -14.53
N LEU A 44 2.72 12.26 -14.03
CA LEU A 44 3.73 13.31 -13.87
C LEU A 44 3.92 14.15 -15.16
N PRO A 45 4.13 13.53 -16.35
CA PRO A 45 4.39 14.31 -17.57
C PRO A 45 3.22 15.19 -18.01
N ARG A 46 2.00 14.88 -17.55
CA ARG A 46 0.78 15.63 -17.89
C ARG A 46 0.44 16.71 -16.88
N MET A 47 0.71 16.45 -15.59
CA MET A 47 0.44 17.41 -14.52
C MET A 47 1.49 18.50 -14.47
N ALA A 48 2.75 18.21 -14.78
CA ALA A 48 3.86 19.13 -14.65
C ALA A 48 3.69 20.40 -15.49
N PRO A 49 3.41 20.32 -16.81
CA PRO A 49 3.19 21.52 -17.63
C PRO A 49 1.97 22.33 -17.18
N ASP A 50 0.86 21.66 -16.82
CA ASP A 50 -0.40 22.30 -16.44
C ASP A 50 -0.30 23.06 -15.11
N LEU A 51 0.59 22.63 -14.21
CA LEU A 51 0.83 23.26 -12.91
C LEU A 51 2.10 24.14 -12.89
N GLY A 52 2.82 24.27 -14.03
CA GLY A 52 4.00 25.09 -14.19
C GLY A 52 5.18 24.63 -13.31
N VAL A 53 5.38 23.33 -13.13
CA VAL A 53 6.42 22.75 -12.26
C VAL A 53 7.15 21.60 -12.94
N THR A 54 8.26 21.13 -12.35
CA THR A 54 8.98 19.95 -12.83
C THR A 54 8.22 18.65 -12.48
N GLU A 55 8.51 17.56 -13.21
CA GLU A 55 7.95 16.23 -12.91
C GLU A 55 8.35 15.75 -11.51
N ALA A 56 9.55 16.10 -11.04
CA ALA A 56 9.99 15.82 -9.67
C ALA A 56 9.07 16.48 -8.64
N ARG A 57 8.67 17.74 -8.87
CA ARG A 57 7.72 18.43 -7.99
C ARG A 57 6.35 17.74 -7.98
N ILE A 58 5.89 17.20 -9.12
CA ILE A 58 4.66 16.39 -9.12
C ILE A 58 4.87 15.10 -8.31
N GLY A 59 6.03 14.44 -8.39
CA GLY A 59 6.37 13.31 -7.53
C GLY A 59 6.32 13.64 -6.05
N PHE A 60 6.66 14.87 -5.64
CA PHE A 60 6.52 15.32 -4.25
C PHE A 60 5.07 15.39 -3.76
N LEU A 61 4.06 15.31 -4.63
CA LEU A 61 2.67 15.13 -4.23
C LEU A 61 2.45 13.75 -3.58
N VAL A 62 3.20 12.71 -4.02
CA VAL A 62 3.21 11.39 -3.39
C VAL A 62 3.97 11.46 -2.06
N THR A 63 5.13 12.14 -2.03
CA THR A 63 5.89 12.42 -0.80
C THR A 63 5.03 13.11 0.26
N GLY A 64 4.33 14.19 -0.13
CA GLY A 64 3.46 14.94 0.78
C GLY A 64 2.32 14.10 1.35
N TYR A 65 1.67 13.31 0.51
CA TYR A 65 0.64 12.36 0.95
C TYR A 65 1.19 11.36 1.96
N ALA A 66 2.29 10.67 1.64
CA ALA A 66 2.89 9.65 2.49
C ALA A 66 3.42 10.23 3.82
N LEU A 67 4.02 11.42 3.78
CA LEU A 67 4.50 12.13 4.98
C LEU A 67 3.33 12.53 5.88
N ALA A 68 2.24 13.05 5.32
CA ALA A 68 1.05 13.39 6.07
C ALA A 68 0.37 12.13 6.64
N SER A 69 0.32 11.03 5.88
CA SER A 69 -0.17 9.73 6.34
C SER A 69 0.66 9.21 7.51
N PHE A 70 1.98 9.26 7.40
CA PHE A 70 2.92 8.91 8.47
C PHE A 70 2.72 9.76 9.72
N ALA A 71 2.72 11.08 9.57
CA ALA A 71 2.59 12.02 10.69
C ALA A 71 1.21 11.94 11.37
N ALA A 72 0.15 11.66 10.61
CA ALA A 72 -1.22 11.56 11.12
C ALA A 72 -1.55 10.19 11.72
N ALA A 73 -0.87 9.12 11.31
CA ALA A 73 -1.22 7.75 11.68
C ALA A 73 -1.34 7.53 13.19
N ILE A 74 -0.41 8.04 13.98
CA ILE A 74 -0.43 7.89 15.43
C ILE A 74 -1.32 8.95 16.11
N PRO A 75 -1.10 10.28 15.93
CA PRO A 75 -1.85 11.28 16.69
C PRO A 75 -3.32 11.34 16.28
N LEU A 76 -3.64 11.27 15.00
CA LEU A 76 -5.02 11.33 14.52
C LEU A 76 -5.81 10.09 14.91
N THR A 77 -5.20 8.90 14.80
CA THR A 77 -5.80 7.65 15.29
C THR A 77 -6.04 7.71 16.80
N ALA A 78 -5.10 8.26 17.58
CA ALA A 78 -5.26 8.43 19.02
C ALA A 78 -6.41 9.39 19.38
N LEU A 79 -6.52 10.51 18.66
CA LEU A 79 -7.58 11.51 18.85
C LEU A 79 -8.97 10.96 18.48
N LEU A 80 -9.05 10.23 17.36
CA LEU A 80 -10.31 9.72 16.83
C LEU A 80 -10.75 8.37 17.45
N ARG A 81 -9.91 7.75 18.29
CA ARG A 81 -10.15 6.41 18.84
C ARG A 81 -11.45 6.33 19.67
N GLY A 82 -11.76 7.36 20.45
CA GLY A 82 -12.97 7.41 21.27
C GLY A 82 -14.25 7.65 20.47
N LEU A 83 -14.15 8.07 19.21
CA LEU A 83 -15.30 8.35 18.37
C LEU A 83 -15.89 7.07 17.75
N PRO A 84 -17.20 7.06 17.46
CA PRO A 84 -17.83 5.97 16.72
C PRO A 84 -17.14 5.74 15.38
N ARG A 85 -16.86 4.48 15.04
CA ARG A 85 -16.02 4.11 13.91
C ARG A 85 -16.58 4.50 12.54
N ARG A 86 -17.92 4.41 12.35
CA ARG A 86 -18.56 4.73 11.09
C ARG A 86 -18.48 6.22 10.72
N PRO A 87 -18.75 7.18 11.60
CA PRO A 87 -18.51 8.61 11.35
C PRO A 87 -17.05 8.92 10.98
N VAL A 88 -16.07 8.29 11.65
CA VAL A 88 -14.65 8.48 11.33
C VAL A 88 -14.32 7.96 9.91
N LEU A 89 -14.82 6.78 9.55
CA LEU A 89 -14.67 6.23 8.19
C LEU A 89 -15.30 7.14 7.13
N VAL A 90 -16.52 7.61 7.37
CA VAL A 90 -17.22 8.55 6.48
C VAL A 90 -16.45 9.87 6.37
N GLY A 91 -15.93 10.41 7.47
CA GLY A 91 -15.10 11.61 7.48
C GLY A 91 -13.82 11.46 6.65
N ALA A 92 -13.13 10.31 6.75
CA ALA A 92 -11.96 10.03 5.93
C ALA A 92 -12.29 9.97 4.43
N LEU A 93 -13.39 9.33 4.07
CA LEU A 93 -13.86 9.25 2.67
C LEU A 93 -14.31 10.62 2.13
N LEU A 94 -14.98 11.44 2.94
CA LEU A 94 -15.29 12.82 2.58
C LEU A 94 -14.02 13.66 2.39
N GLY A 95 -13.01 13.47 3.25
CA GLY A 95 -11.70 14.07 3.08
C GLY A 95 -11.06 13.70 1.74
N PHE A 96 -11.13 12.44 1.32
CA PHE A 96 -10.69 12.01 -0.03
C PHE A 96 -11.52 12.67 -1.14
N ALA A 97 -12.84 12.71 -1.00
CA ALA A 97 -13.71 13.35 -1.99
C ALA A 97 -13.35 14.82 -2.20
N VAL A 98 -13.23 15.58 -1.11
CA VAL A 98 -12.88 17.01 -1.16
C VAL A 98 -11.46 17.20 -1.70
N SER A 99 -10.49 16.44 -1.20
CA SER A 99 -9.09 16.57 -1.64
C SER A 99 -8.94 16.27 -3.14
N ASN A 100 -9.56 15.18 -3.63
CA ASN A 100 -9.52 14.83 -5.05
C ASN A 100 -10.29 15.85 -5.92
N ALA A 101 -11.41 16.42 -5.42
CA ALA A 101 -12.11 17.52 -6.10
C ALA A 101 -11.23 18.77 -6.22
N VAL A 102 -10.54 19.15 -5.14
CA VAL A 102 -9.60 20.28 -5.18
C VAL A 102 -8.48 20.04 -6.18
N VAL A 103 -7.89 18.85 -6.20
CA VAL A 103 -6.86 18.47 -7.18
C VAL A 103 -7.42 18.57 -8.62
N ALA A 104 -8.67 18.11 -8.85
CA ALA A 104 -9.29 18.13 -10.17
C ALA A 104 -9.49 19.54 -10.74
N VAL A 105 -9.78 20.52 -9.89
CA VAL A 105 -10.09 21.90 -10.34
C VAL A 105 -8.91 22.86 -10.16
N SER A 106 -7.88 22.48 -9.43
CA SER A 106 -6.76 23.36 -9.10
C SER A 106 -5.86 23.63 -10.32
N SER A 107 -5.47 24.89 -10.48
CA SER A 107 -4.37 25.35 -11.35
C SER A 107 -3.10 25.71 -10.57
N SER A 108 -3.12 25.61 -9.23
CA SER A 108 -2.01 25.94 -8.35
C SER A 108 -1.35 24.69 -7.78
N TYR A 109 -0.04 24.56 -7.95
CA TYR A 109 0.73 23.49 -7.32
C TYR A 109 0.61 23.50 -5.79
N ALA A 110 0.68 24.67 -5.16
CA ALA A 110 0.60 24.82 -3.70
C ALA A 110 -0.75 24.32 -3.16
N LEU A 111 -1.86 24.68 -3.83
CA LEU A 111 -3.19 24.21 -3.44
C LEU A 111 -3.34 22.69 -3.65
N THR A 112 -2.82 22.19 -4.76
CA THR A 112 -2.77 20.75 -5.04
C THR A 112 -1.96 20.02 -3.96
N PHE A 113 -0.79 20.53 -3.59
CA PHE A 113 0.05 19.94 -2.54
C PHE A 113 -0.65 19.95 -1.18
N GLY A 114 -1.30 21.06 -0.81
CA GLY A 114 -2.11 21.14 0.42
C GLY A 114 -3.25 20.10 0.46
N ALA A 115 -3.96 19.95 -0.65
CA ALA A 115 -4.99 18.91 -0.79
C ALA A 115 -4.41 17.48 -0.62
N ARG A 116 -3.19 17.24 -1.11
CA ARG A 116 -2.49 15.96 -0.94
C ARG A 116 -2.11 15.69 0.52
N LEU A 117 -1.69 16.72 1.28
CA LEU A 117 -1.46 16.59 2.72
C LEU A 117 -2.73 16.19 3.47
N VAL A 118 -3.87 16.83 3.16
CA VAL A 118 -5.17 16.46 3.75
C VAL A 118 -5.55 15.03 3.39
N ALA A 119 -5.43 14.66 2.10
CA ALA A 119 -5.70 13.29 1.66
C ALA A 119 -4.81 12.26 2.37
N GLY A 120 -3.51 12.57 2.58
CA GLY A 120 -2.59 11.71 3.31
C GLY A 120 -3.01 11.50 4.76
N GLY A 121 -3.40 12.56 5.47
CA GLY A 121 -3.93 12.45 6.84
C GLY A 121 -5.18 11.56 6.92
N MET A 122 -6.09 11.70 5.96
CA MET A 122 -7.27 10.84 5.85
C MET A 122 -6.88 9.38 5.53
N GLY A 123 -5.87 9.20 4.66
CA GLY A 123 -5.31 7.89 4.31
C GLY A 123 -4.76 7.15 5.52
N GLY A 124 -3.92 7.81 6.32
CA GLY A 124 -3.38 7.24 7.56
C GLY A 124 -4.47 6.80 8.54
N THR A 125 -5.53 7.60 8.67
CA THR A 125 -6.70 7.25 9.50
C THR A 125 -7.46 6.04 8.94
N LEU A 126 -7.65 5.98 7.62
CA LEU A 126 -8.36 4.89 6.96
C LEU A 126 -7.60 3.57 7.14
N TRP A 127 -6.29 3.55 6.86
CA TRP A 127 -5.45 2.36 6.99
C TRP A 127 -5.44 1.81 8.42
N ALA A 128 -5.39 2.69 9.43
CA ALA A 128 -5.40 2.29 10.83
C ALA A 128 -6.68 1.56 11.26
N MET A 129 -7.78 1.72 10.52
CA MET A 129 -9.07 1.16 10.94
C MET A 129 -9.64 0.06 10.04
N LEU A 130 -9.21 -0.06 8.77
CA LEU A 130 -9.84 -0.96 7.79
C LEU A 130 -9.85 -2.44 8.23
N ALA A 131 -8.71 -2.98 8.64
CA ALA A 131 -8.59 -4.38 9.05
C ALA A 131 -9.41 -4.66 10.33
N GLY A 132 -9.31 -3.77 11.33
CA GLY A 132 -10.09 -3.87 12.56
C GLY A 132 -11.60 -3.74 12.33
N TYR A 133 -12.00 -2.92 11.34
CA TYR A 133 -13.40 -2.78 10.94
C TYR A 133 -13.94 -4.08 10.32
N ALA A 134 -13.19 -4.63 9.36
CA ALA A 134 -13.54 -5.90 8.72
C ALA A 134 -13.68 -7.05 9.74
N ALA A 135 -12.73 -7.13 10.70
CA ALA A 135 -12.73 -8.14 11.73
C ALA A 135 -13.94 -8.06 12.66
N ARG A 136 -14.47 -6.85 12.92
CA ARG A 136 -15.67 -6.65 13.77
C ARG A 136 -16.99 -6.97 13.07
N MET A 137 -17.00 -7.07 11.73
CA MET A 137 -18.20 -7.37 10.95
C MET A 137 -18.55 -8.86 10.91
N VAL A 138 -17.66 -9.72 11.39
CA VAL A 138 -17.79 -11.19 11.27
C VAL A 138 -17.37 -11.89 12.57
N PRO A 139 -17.85 -13.14 12.81
CA PRO A 139 -17.36 -14.00 13.88
C PRO A 139 -15.84 -14.27 13.79
N ALA A 140 -15.24 -14.68 14.92
CA ALA A 140 -13.79 -14.87 15.05
C ALA A 140 -13.18 -15.80 13.97
N GLU A 141 -13.88 -16.87 13.63
CA GLU A 141 -13.45 -17.91 12.67
C GLU A 141 -13.35 -17.38 11.22
N ARG A 142 -14.00 -16.25 10.93
CA ARG A 142 -14.06 -15.65 9.59
C ARG A 142 -13.29 -14.34 9.44
N ARG A 143 -12.66 -13.85 10.51
CA ARG A 143 -11.93 -12.56 10.52
C ARG A 143 -10.86 -12.50 9.43
N GLY A 144 -10.05 -13.55 9.29
CA GLY A 144 -9.01 -13.60 8.26
C GLY A 144 -9.58 -13.45 6.85
N ARG A 145 -10.70 -14.13 6.55
CA ARG A 145 -11.37 -14.02 5.25
C ARG A 145 -11.95 -12.62 5.01
N ALA A 146 -12.55 -12.00 6.02
CA ALA A 146 -13.09 -10.65 5.92
C ALA A 146 -11.98 -9.61 5.66
N ILE A 147 -10.87 -9.70 6.39
CA ILE A 147 -9.69 -8.84 6.18
C ILE A 147 -9.12 -9.04 4.77
N ALA A 148 -8.99 -10.29 4.32
CA ALA A 148 -8.49 -10.59 2.97
C ALA A 148 -9.37 -9.98 1.87
N ILE A 149 -10.70 -10.03 1.99
CA ILE A 149 -11.64 -9.40 1.05
C ILE A 149 -11.43 -7.88 1.01
N VAL A 150 -11.27 -7.24 2.15
CA VAL A 150 -11.06 -5.79 2.22
C VAL A 150 -9.71 -5.41 1.63
N LEU A 151 -8.64 -6.13 1.96
CA LEU A 151 -7.30 -5.85 1.44
C LEU A 151 -7.13 -6.22 -0.05
N ALA A 152 -7.99 -7.07 -0.62
CA ALA A 152 -8.02 -7.33 -2.06
C ALA A 152 -8.24 -6.04 -2.88
N GLY A 153 -8.88 -5.01 -2.30
CA GLY A 153 -9.00 -3.69 -2.89
C GLY A 153 -7.65 -3.05 -3.24
N ILE A 154 -6.60 -3.28 -2.43
CA ILE A 154 -5.23 -2.82 -2.70
C ILE A 154 -4.70 -3.48 -3.98
N THR A 155 -4.81 -4.80 -4.05
CA THR A 155 -4.34 -5.58 -5.21
C THR A 155 -5.05 -5.14 -6.50
N LEU A 156 -6.37 -4.95 -6.44
CA LEU A 156 -7.15 -4.45 -7.58
C LEU A 156 -6.75 -3.03 -7.98
N ALA A 157 -6.45 -2.16 -7.00
CA ALA A 157 -5.99 -0.80 -7.28
C ALA A 157 -4.65 -0.80 -8.01
N LEU A 158 -3.69 -1.59 -7.54
CA LEU A 158 -2.35 -1.68 -8.13
C LEU A 158 -2.38 -2.35 -9.51
N ALA A 159 -3.14 -3.45 -9.64
CA ALA A 159 -3.17 -4.24 -10.87
C ALA A 159 -3.99 -3.60 -12.00
N LEU A 160 -5.09 -2.97 -11.67
CA LEU A 160 -6.05 -2.45 -12.65
C LEU A 160 -6.31 -0.94 -12.47
N GLY A 161 -6.47 -0.48 -11.23
CA GLY A 161 -6.90 0.87 -10.92
C GLY A 161 -5.90 1.94 -11.39
N VAL A 162 -4.63 1.83 -10.98
CA VAL A 162 -3.59 2.79 -11.37
C VAL A 162 -3.33 2.76 -12.87
N PRO A 163 -3.15 1.59 -13.52
CA PRO A 163 -3.02 1.52 -14.98
C PRO A 163 -4.22 2.11 -15.73
N ALA A 164 -5.44 1.73 -15.34
CA ALA A 164 -6.66 2.22 -15.98
C ALA A 164 -6.85 3.74 -15.76
N GLY A 165 -6.59 4.23 -14.55
CA GLY A 165 -6.65 5.66 -14.23
C GLY A 165 -5.62 6.47 -15.04
N THR A 166 -4.41 5.93 -15.21
CA THR A 166 -3.37 6.54 -16.04
C THR A 166 -3.75 6.55 -17.53
N ALA A 167 -4.30 5.43 -18.04
CA ALA A 167 -4.78 5.34 -19.43
C ALA A 167 -5.96 6.28 -19.66
N LEU A 168 -6.94 6.30 -18.76
CA LEU A 168 -8.11 7.18 -18.82
C LEU A 168 -7.70 8.66 -18.83
N ALA A 169 -6.79 9.05 -17.95
CA ALA A 169 -6.25 10.41 -17.95
C ALA A 169 -5.56 10.77 -19.27
N GLY A 170 -5.14 9.74 -20.04
CA GLY A 170 -4.61 9.87 -21.39
C GLY A 170 -5.61 10.37 -22.41
N THR A 171 -6.87 10.06 -22.23
CA THR A 171 -7.97 10.38 -23.17
C THR A 171 -8.80 11.57 -22.71
N VAL A 172 -9.15 11.62 -21.42
CA VAL A 172 -10.07 12.63 -20.86
C VAL A 172 -9.38 13.69 -19.97
N GLY A 173 -8.06 13.62 -19.85
CA GLY A 173 -7.28 14.51 -19.01
C GLY A 173 -7.17 14.05 -17.54
N TRP A 174 -6.07 14.43 -16.89
CA TRP A 174 -5.81 14.04 -15.51
C TRP A 174 -6.79 14.66 -14.49
N ARG A 175 -7.28 15.86 -14.77
CA ARG A 175 -8.30 16.52 -13.93
C ARG A 175 -9.58 15.70 -13.83
N THR A 176 -10.04 15.19 -14.97
CA THR A 176 -11.23 14.31 -15.02
C THR A 176 -11.00 13.03 -14.22
N ALA A 177 -9.81 12.43 -14.29
CA ALA A 177 -9.48 11.24 -13.50
C ALA A 177 -9.62 11.50 -11.99
N PHE A 178 -9.11 12.63 -11.48
CA PHE A 178 -9.29 13.02 -10.07
C PHE A 178 -10.75 13.38 -9.74
N GLY A 179 -11.47 13.99 -10.66
CA GLY A 179 -12.92 14.26 -10.54
C GLY A 179 -13.72 12.96 -10.37
N LEU A 180 -13.43 11.95 -11.19
CA LEU A 180 -14.04 10.61 -11.07
C LEU A 180 -13.70 9.93 -9.76
N LEU A 181 -12.45 10.08 -9.28
CA LEU A 181 -12.04 9.58 -7.97
C LEU A 181 -12.81 10.27 -6.83
N SER A 182 -13.02 11.57 -6.93
CA SER A 182 -13.86 12.34 -6.01
C SER A 182 -15.30 11.82 -6.02
N GLY A 183 -15.90 11.66 -7.21
CA GLY A 183 -17.23 11.11 -7.37
C GLY A 183 -17.38 9.70 -6.78
N LEU A 184 -16.38 8.83 -7.03
CA LEU A 184 -16.34 7.49 -6.44
C LEU A 184 -16.32 7.56 -4.90
N ALA A 185 -15.54 8.46 -4.32
CA ALA A 185 -15.47 8.64 -2.86
C ALA A 185 -16.83 9.12 -2.29
N VAL A 186 -17.52 10.02 -2.97
CA VAL A 186 -18.89 10.46 -2.59
C VAL A 186 -19.88 9.29 -2.64
N LEU A 187 -19.89 8.52 -3.73
CA LEU A 187 -20.76 7.33 -3.85
C LEU A 187 -20.46 6.31 -2.75
N LEU A 188 -19.17 6.14 -2.42
CA LEU A 188 -18.74 5.23 -1.39
C LEU A 188 -19.18 5.69 0.02
N VAL A 189 -19.23 6.99 0.29
CA VAL A 189 -19.81 7.54 1.53
C VAL A 189 -21.27 7.10 1.67
N GLY A 190 -22.07 7.21 0.61
CA GLY A 190 -23.45 6.72 0.58
C GLY A 190 -23.54 5.21 0.86
N TRP A 191 -22.71 4.42 0.17
CA TRP A 191 -22.67 2.96 0.33
C TRP A 191 -22.27 2.54 1.74
N VAL A 192 -21.23 3.17 2.32
CA VAL A 192 -20.78 2.92 3.70
C VAL A 192 -21.88 3.28 4.72
N ARG A 193 -22.53 4.41 4.56
CA ARG A 193 -23.63 4.81 5.45
C ARG A 193 -24.80 3.82 5.44
N TRP A 194 -25.06 3.21 4.31
CA TRP A 194 -26.18 2.29 4.12
C TRP A 194 -25.85 0.85 4.54
N ARG A 195 -24.65 0.33 4.23
CA ARG A 195 -24.34 -1.10 4.33
C ARG A 195 -23.29 -1.47 5.39
N VAL A 196 -22.52 -0.50 5.88
CA VAL A 196 -21.49 -0.77 6.88
C VAL A 196 -22.06 -0.49 8.28
N PRO A 197 -22.05 -1.47 9.20
CA PRO A 197 -22.59 -1.29 10.56
C PRO A 197 -21.76 -0.27 11.33
N GLY A 198 -22.43 0.46 12.26
CA GLY A 198 -21.74 1.34 13.19
C GLY A 198 -21.13 0.54 14.35
N PHE A 199 -19.92 0.90 14.76
CA PHE A 199 -19.28 0.37 15.96
C PHE A 199 -18.93 1.51 16.90
N PRO A 200 -19.02 1.30 18.23
CA PRO A 200 -18.55 2.28 19.21
C PRO A 200 -17.03 2.48 19.09
N GLY A 201 -16.55 3.60 19.61
CA GLY A 201 -15.14 3.85 19.80
C GLY A 201 -14.49 2.84 20.74
N GLU A 202 -13.16 2.83 20.77
CA GLU A 202 -12.40 1.97 21.68
C GLU A 202 -12.24 2.62 23.05
N THR A 203 -12.40 1.82 24.10
CA THR A 203 -11.99 2.22 25.45
C THR A 203 -10.45 2.21 25.54
N PRO A 204 -9.85 3.12 26.35
CA PRO A 204 -8.40 3.11 26.56
C PRO A 204 -7.96 1.81 27.24
N HIS A 205 -7.19 0.98 26.54
CA HIS A 205 -6.51 -0.17 27.15
C HIS A 205 -5.03 0.16 27.37
N ALA A 206 -4.43 -0.50 28.36
CA ALA A 206 -3.00 -0.38 28.64
C ALA A 206 -2.19 -0.73 27.37
N ARG A 207 -1.34 0.18 26.91
CA ARG A 207 -0.57 0.01 25.69
C ARG A 207 0.80 -0.62 25.98
N VAL A 208 1.20 -1.58 25.16
CA VAL A 208 2.60 -1.97 25.09
C VAL A 208 3.34 -0.80 24.39
N PRO A 209 4.40 -0.23 25.00
CA PRO A 209 5.16 0.86 24.38
C PRO A 209 5.76 0.42 23.04
N LEU A 210 5.57 1.22 21.97
CA LEU A 210 6.12 0.97 20.63
C LEU A 210 7.63 0.72 20.66
N ALA A 211 8.37 1.52 21.45
CA ALA A 211 9.83 1.37 21.60
C ALA A 211 10.24 0.00 22.13
N ARG A 212 9.45 -0.60 23.02
CA ARG A 212 9.74 -1.95 23.57
C ARG A 212 9.59 -3.03 22.51
N VAL A 213 8.59 -2.92 21.62
CA VAL A 213 8.40 -3.85 20.52
C VAL A 213 9.47 -3.63 19.45
N ALA A 214 9.80 -2.38 19.12
CA ALA A 214 10.85 -2.05 18.17
C ALA A 214 12.23 -2.58 18.58
N ALA A 215 12.50 -2.73 19.89
CA ALA A 215 13.75 -3.26 20.41
C ALA A 215 13.82 -4.80 20.48
N LEU A 216 12.75 -5.52 20.13
CA LEU A 216 12.77 -7.00 20.14
C LEU A 216 13.77 -7.55 19.11
N PRO A 217 14.47 -8.66 19.43
CA PRO A 217 15.38 -9.30 18.49
C PRO A 217 14.70 -9.64 17.16
N GLY A 218 15.32 -9.24 16.05
CA GLY A 218 14.81 -9.45 14.69
C GLY A 218 13.93 -8.32 14.17
N ILE A 219 13.16 -7.61 15.00
CA ILE A 219 12.28 -6.51 14.56
C ILE A 219 13.05 -5.39 13.84
N PRO A 220 14.20 -4.88 14.36
CA PRO A 220 14.97 -3.85 13.65
C PRO A 220 15.42 -4.29 12.25
N ALA A 221 15.83 -5.56 12.10
CA ALA A 221 16.23 -6.10 10.79
C ALA A 221 15.05 -6.14 9.82
N VAL A 222 13.87 -6.61 10.26
CA VAL A 222 12.67 -6.66 9.43
C VAL A 222 12.23 -5.25 9.03
N LEU A 223 12.23 -4.29 9.96
CA LEU A 223 11.88 -2.89 9.67
C LEU A 223 12.90 -2.23 8.73
N SER A 224 14.19 -2.56 8.85
CA SER A 224 15.23 -2.08 7.93
C SER A 224 15.00 -2.62 6.51
N VAL A 225 14.71 -3.91 6.36
CA VAL A 225 14.38 -4.50 5.04
C VAL A 225 13.14 -3.84 4.46
N THR A 226 12.10 -3.61 5.28
CA THR A 226 10.91 -2.86 4.87
C THR A 226 11.29 -1.49 4.33
N LEU A 227 12.06 -0.71 5.09
CA LEU A 227 12.45 0.65 4.73
C LEU A 227 13.23 0.69 3.42
N PHE A 228 14.34 -0.05 3.35
CA PHE A 228 15.23 0.01 2.19
C PHE A 228 14.58 -0.53 0.91
N LEU A 229 13.78 -1.61 1.01
CA LEU A 229 13.02 -2.11 -0.13
C LEU A 229 12.00 -1.06 -0.62
N LEU A 230 11.26 -0.43 0.31
CA LEU A 230 10.24 0.57 -0.04
C LEU A 230 10.87 1.83 -0.64
N VAL A 231 11.97 2.32 -0.06
CA VAL A 231 12.68 3.49 -0.59
C VAL A 231 13.14 3.18 -2.03
N GLY A 232 13.82 2.06 -2.26
CA GLY A 232 14.27 1.67 -3.59
C GLY A 232 13.14 1.46 -4.59
N HIS A 233 12.06 0.79 -4.16
CA HIS A 233 10.87 0.61 -4.97
C HIS A 233 10.25 1.95 -5.37
N GLN A 234 10.11 2.87 -4.43
CA GLN A 234 9.40 4.12 -4.62
C GLN A 234 10.18 5.14 -5.45
N VAL A 235 11.52 5.09 -5.39
CA VAL A 235 12.41 5.82 -6.32
C VAL A 235 12.03 5.52 -7.77
N MET A 236 11.81 4.26 -8.11
CA MET A 236 11.44 3.84 -9.47
C MET A 236 9.95 4.00 -9.75
N TYR A 237 9.08 3.59 -8.83
CA TYR A 237 7.64 3.52 -9.06
C TYR A 237 7.01 4.91 -9.22
N THR A 238 7.39 5.87 -8.37
CA THR A 238 6.86 7.24 -8.44
C THR A 238 7.22 7.91 -9.76
N TYR A 239 8.39 7.62 -10.30
CA TYR A 239 8.92 8.25 -11.51
C TYR A 239 8.98 7.28 -12.71
N VAL A 240 8.14 6.26 -12.69
CA VAL A 240 8.05 5.27 -13.78
C VAL A 240 7.66 5.92 -15.12
N ALA A 241 6.85 6.98 -15.09
CA ALA A 241 6.42 7.70 -16.29
C ALA A 241 7.59 8.43 -16.99
N PRO A 242 8.35 9.33 -16.33
CA PRO A 242 9.54 9.93 -16.92
C PRO A 242 10.62 8.92 -17.27
N PHE A 243 10.78 7.83 -16.48
CA PHE A 243 11.71 6.78 -16.80
C PHE A 243 11.34 6.04 -18.10
N ALA A 244 10.06 5.67 -18.27
CA ALA A 244 9.58 5.02 -19.48
C ALA A 244 9.74 5.93 -20.72
N ALA A 245 9.48 7.23 -20.57
CA ALA A 245 9.69 8.22 -21.62
C ALA A 245 11.18 8.33 -21.99
N HIS A 246 12.09 8.38 -21.00
CA HIS A 246 13.54 8.37 -21.20
C HIS A 246 14.01 7.11 -21.95
N ALA A 247 13.41 5.96 -21.65
CA ALA A 247 13.66 4.70 -22.35
C ALA A 247 13.03 4.61 -23.76
N GLY A 248 12.42 5.70 -24.25
CA GLY A 248 11.76 5.74 -25.56
C GLY A 248 10.39 5.04 -25.60
N PHE A 249 9.79 4.71 -24.44
CA PHE A 249 8.55 3.98 -24.34
C PHE A 249 7.41 4.86 -23.80
N GLY A 250 6.66 5.50 -24.70
CA GLY A 250 5.61 6.49 -24.34
C GLY A 250 4.32 5.92 -23.73
N ARG A 251 4.20 4.59 -23.53
CA ARG A 251 2.96 3.95 -23.05
C ARG A 251 3.02 3.63 -21.56
N THR A 252 3.10 4.64 -20.70
CA THR A 252 3.18 4.47 -19.23
C THR A 252 2.06 3.59 -18.67
N GLY A 253 0.81 3.71 -19.16
CA GLY A 253 -0.29 2.86 -18.73
C GLY A 253 -0.03 1.36 -18.96
N LEU A 254 0.63 0.99 -20.07
CA LEU A 254 1.01 -0.40 -20.35
C LEU A 254 2.12 -0.87 -19.41
N VAL A 255 3.11 -0.03 -19.10
CA VAL A 255 4.19 -0.35 -18.14
C VAL A 255 3.57 -0.65 -16.76
N LEU A 256 2.66 0.19 -16.29
CA LEU A 256 1.95 0.00 -15.02
C LEU A 256 1.03 -1.22 -15.03
N LEU A 257 0.38 -1.52 -16.17
CA LEU A 257 -0.45 -2.72 -16.31
C LEU A 257 0.40 -4.00 -16.22
N VAL A 258 1.53 -4.04 -16.91
CA VAL A 258 2.48 -5.17 -16.86
C VAL A 258 3.00 -5.37 -15.44
N PHE A 259 3.40 -4.27 -14.77
CA PHE A 259 3.82 -4.30 -13.37
C PHE A 259 2.71 -4.85 -12.46
N GLY A 260 1.49 -4.30 -12.57
CA GLY A 260 0.35 -4.67 -11.74
C GLY A 260 -0.07 -6.13 -11.94
N ALA A 261 -0.16 -6.59 -13.19
CA ALA A 261 -0.49 -7.98 -13.51
C ALA A 261 0.56 -8.96 -12.94
N ALA A 262 1.83 -8.64 -13.10
CA ALA A 262 2.93 -9.44 -12.56
C ALA A 262 2.93 -9.43 -11.01
N THR A 263 2.56 -8.30 -10.38
CA THR A 263 2.39 -8.19 -8.93
C THR A 263 1.35 -9.18 -8.40
N VAL A 264 0.20 -9.36 -9.09
CA VAL A 264 -0.81 -10.36 -8.71
C VAL A 264 -0.23 -11.77 -8.75
N VAL A 265 0.53 -12.09 -9.81
CA VAL A 265 1.21 -13.40 -9.92
C VAL A 265 2.22 -13.59 -8.77
N GLY A 266 2.99 -12.55 -8.44
CA GLY A 266 3.94 -12.57 -7.33
C GLY A 266 3.27 -12.81 -5.97
N ILE A 267 2.13 -12.17 -5.71
CA ILE A 267 1.31 -12.39 -4.50
C ILE A 267 0.86 -13.86 -4.44
N TRP A 268 0.37 -14.42 -5.54
CA TRP A 268 -0.09 -15.79 -5.59
C TRP A 268 1.05 -16.79 -5.33
N ILE A 269 2.19 -16.65 -6.01
CA ILE A 269 3.39 -17.49 -5.79
C ILE A 269 3.84 -17.41 -4.34
N THR A 270 3.89 -16.21 -3.77
CA THR A 270 4.26 -16.01 -2.37
C THR A 270 3.28 -16.69 -1.43
N GLY A 271 1.98 -16.58 -1.68
CA GLY A 271 0.95 -17.27 -0.89
C GLY A 271 1.15 -18.78 -0.79
N VAL A 272 1.69 -19.40 -1.85
CA VAL A 272 2.01 -20.85 -1.87
C VAL A 272 3.32 -21.17 -1.12
N LEU A 273 4.30 -20.24 -1.16
CA LEU A 273 5.66 -20.52 -0.67
C LEU A 273 5.91 -20.00 0.75
N VAL A 274 5.15 -19.03 1.25
CA VAL A 274 5.42 -18.29 2.50
C VAL A 274 5.53 -19.21 3.72
N ASP A 275 4.67 -20.23 3.81
CA ASP A 275 4.66 -21.14 4.97
C ASP A 275 5.84 -22.11 5.00
N ARG A 276 6.44 -22.41 3.85
CA ARG A 276 7.48 -23.43 3.72
C ARG A 276 8.88 -22.85 3.49
N ARG A 277 9.00 -21.72 2.79
CA ARG A 277 10.26 -21.18 2.28
C ARG A 277 10.35 -19.66 2.38
N LEU A 278 9.92 -19.07 3.51
CA LEU A 278 9.87 -17.61 3.70
C LEU A 278 11.18 -16.92 3.31
N ARG A 279 12.31 -17.29 3.93
CA ARG A 279 13.61 -16.63 3.70
C ARG A 279 14.15 -16.84 2.29
N PRO A 280 14.22 -18.07 1.72
CA PRO A 280 14.67 -18.26 0.35
C PRO A 280 13.83 -17.48 -0.66
N THR A 281 12.51 -17.40 -0.47
CA THR A 281 11.60 -16.65 -1.33
C THR A 281 11.87 -15.15 -1.23
N LEU A 282 12.07 -14.61 -0.01
CA LEU A 282 12.37 -13.18 0.19
C LEU A 282 13.75 -12.82 -0.40
N VAL A 283 14.78 -13.63 -0.16
CA VAL A 283 16.11 -13.43 -0.75
C VAL A 283 16.04 -13.48 -2.27
N GLY A 284 15.33 -14.44 -2.85
CA GLY A 284 15.12 -14.54 -4.29
C GLY A 284 14.39 -13.32 -4.87
N ALA A 285 13.35 -12.84 -4.20
CA ALA A 285 12.62 -11.64 -4.60
C ALA A 285 13.51 -10.38 -4.57
N LEU A 286 14.27 -10.18 -3.50
CA LEU A 286 15.19 -9.03 -3.36
C LEU A 286 16.34 -9.10 -4.37
N ALA A 287 16.90 -10.29 -4.59
CA ALA A 287 17.94 -10.50 -5.60
C ALA A 287 17.40 -10.22 -7.01
N LEU A 288 16.18 -10.69 -7.31
CA LEU A 288 15.52 -10.39 -8.58
C LEU A 288 15.26 -8.89 -8.76
N CYS A 289 14.79 -8.19 -7.71
CA CYS A 289 14.65 -6.74 -7.73
C CYS A 289 16.01 -6.05 -8.05
N ALA A 290 17.10 -6.47 -7.42
CA ALA A 290 18.42 -5.89 -7.65
C ALA A 290 18.90 -6.13 -9.12
N VAL A 291 18.72 -7.34 -9.62
CA VAL A 291 19.04 -7.68 -11.03
C VAL A 291 18.21 -6.84 -11.99
N VAL A 292 16.93 -6.65 -11.72
CA VAL A 292 16.04 -5.82 -12.52
C VAL A 292 16.49 -4.35 -12.52
N MET A 293 16.85 -3.78 -11.35
CA MET A 293 17.36 -2.41 -11.29
C MET A 293 18.65 -2.26 -12.12
N LEU A 294 19.54 -3.25 -12.06
CA LEU A 294 20.75 -3.27 -12.88
C LEU A 294 20.41 -3.35 -14.38
N ALA A 295 19.52 -4.23 -14.79
CA ALA A 295 19.10 -4.37 -16.19
C ALA A 295 18.45 -3.08 -16.73
N LEU A 296 17.58 -2.43 -15.93
CA LEU A 296 16.99 -1.14 -16.28
C LEU A 296 18.03 -0.03 -16.38
N GLY A 297 19.04 -0.02 -15.51
CA GLY A 297 20.14 0.95 -15.57
C GLY A 297 21.02 0.79 -16.82
N LEU A 298 21.23 -0.44 -17.29
CA LEU A 298 22.12 -0.74 -18.41
C LEU A 298 21.43 -0.72 -19.77
N ALA A 299 20.16 -1.14 -19.88
CA ALA A 299 19.55 -1.47 -21.16
C ALA A 299 18.06 -1.09 -21.27
N ALA A 300 17.60 -0.08 -20.54
CA ALA A 300 16.19 0.35 -20.57
C ALA A 300 15.73 0.82 -21.97
N GLY A 301 16.64 1.34 -22.81
CA GLY A 301 16.33 1.77 -24.18
C GLY A 301 15.90 0.64 -25.14
N VAL A 302 16.02 -0.62 -24.70
CA VAL A 302 15.51 -1.78 -25.47
C VAL A 302 14.10 -2.12 -24.95
N PRO A 303 13.03 -1.95 -25.77
CA PRO A 303 11.65 -2.13 -25.31
C PRO A 303 11.36 -3.49 -24.67
N GLY A 304 11.98 -4.56 -25.18
CA GLY A 304 11.86 -5.90 -24.60
C GLY A 304 12.47 -6.00 -23.20
N VAL A 305 13.65 -5.40 -22.98
CA VAL A 305 14.30 -5.35 -21.66
C VAL A 305 13.46 -4.56 -20.68
N LEU A 306 12.92 -3.41 -21.07
CA LEU A 306 12.06 -2.60 -20.23
C LEU A 306 10.84 -3.40 -19.73
N LEU A 307 10.05 -3.96 -20.63
CA LEU A 307 8.81 -4.65 -20.27
C LEU A 307 9.05 -5.94 -19.48
N ILE A 308 10.07 -6.73 -19.84
CA ILE A 308 10.44 -7.94 -19.09
C ILE A 308 10.93 -7.55 -17.69
N SER A 309 11.78 -6.54 -17.57
CA SER A 309 12.27 -6.06 -16.28
C SER A 309 11.14 -5.54 -15.40
N VAL A 310 10.19 -4.80 -15.96
CA VAL A 310 9.01 -4.31 -15.22
C VAL A 310 8.12 -5.48 -14.77
N ALA A 311 7.92 -6.50 -15.61
CA ALA A 311 7.18 -7.71 -15.22
C ALA A 311 7.89 -8.47 -14.08
N LEU A 312 9.20 -8.66 -14.18
CA LEU A 312 9.99 -9.32 -13.13
C LEU A 312 10.04 -8.49 -11.84
N TRP A 313 10.06 -7.16 -11.95
CA TRP A 313 9.96 -6.26 -10.81
C TRP A 313 8.62 -6.39 -10.10
N GLY A 314 7.49 -6.35 -10.85
CA GLY A 314 6.17 -6.57 -10.29
C GLY A 314 6.03 -7.92 -9.61
N LEU A 315 6.53 -8.99 -10.24
CA LEU A 315 6.57 -10.34 -9.69
C LEU A 315 7.32 -10.40 -8.36
N ALA A 316 8.51 -9.83 -8.30
CA ALA A 316 9.37 -9.84 -7.13
C ALA A 316 8.79 -8.98 -5.99
N PHE A 317 8.32 -7.78 -6.31
CA PHE A 317 7.77 -6.85 -5.32
C PHE A 317 6.43 -7.32 -4.76
N GLY A 318 5.56 -7.93 -5.59
CA GLY A 318 4.20 -8.29 -5.20
C GLY A 318 4.10 -9.15 -3.94
N GLY A 319 5.01 -10.10 -3.79
CA GLY A 319 5.05 -10.98 -2.62
C GLY A 319 5.86 -10.47 -1.43
N ALA A 320 6.79 -9.55 -1.65
CA ALA A 320 7.75 -9.12 -0.64
C ALA A 320 7.09 -8.53 0.63
N PRO A 321 6.06 -7.66 0.55
CA PRO A 321 5.37 -7.15 1.74
C PRO A 321 4.77 -8.25 2.61
N THR A 322 4.19 -9.29 2.00
CA THR A 322 3.61 -10.43 2.72
C THR A 322 4.68 -11.22 3.47
N LEU A 323 5.82 -11.49 2.81
CA LEU A 323 6.94 -12.21 3.43
C LEU A 323 7.53 -11.44 4.60
N ILE A 324 7.72 -10.13 4.43
CA ILE A 324 8.26 -9.25 5.47
C ILE A 324 7.29 -9.14 6.64
N GLN A 325 5.99 -8.97 6.38
CA GLN A 325 4.96 -8.90 7.42
C GLN A 325 4.86 -10.22 8.19
N THR A 326 4.96 -11.35 7.51
CA THR A 326 5.00 -12.66 8.14
C THR A 326 6.19 -12.80 9.07
N ALA A 327 7.40 -12.43 8.62
CA ALA A 327 8.60 -12.42 9.46
C ALA A 327 8.46 -11.50 10.67
N LEU A 328 7.81 -10.36 10.51
CA LEU A 328 7.54 -9.42 11.60
C LEU A 328 6.65 -10.02 12.68
N VAL A 329 5.55 -10.64 12.27
CA VAL A 329 4.59 -11.29 13.19
C VAL A 329 5.25 -12.45 13.90
N ASP A 330 6.04 -13.27 13.20
CA ASP A 330 6.79 -14.37 13.80
C ASP A 330 7.83 -13.87 14.84
N ALA A 331 8.52 -12.77 14.56
CA ALA A 331 9.51 -12.18 15.47
C ALA A 331 8.87 -11.48 16.68
N SER A 332 7.68 -10.89 16.53
CA SER A 332 7.01 -10.16 17.63
C SER A 332 6.23 -11.07 18.58
N GLY A 333 5.80 -12.22 18.09
CA GLY A 333 4.85 -13.11 18.75
C GLY A 333 3.39 -12.61 18.68
N PRO A 334 2.40 -13.50 18.91
CA PRO A 334 0.99 -13.22 18.68
C PRO A 334 0.44 -12.06 19.53
N GLU A 335 0.91 -11.91 20.76
CA GLU A 335 0.43 -10.87 21.70
C GLU A 335 0.85 -9.45 21.28
N ARG A 336 1.92 -9.30 20.48
CA ARG A 336 2.50 -8.01 20.07
C ARG A 336 2.36 -7.77 18.57
N ALA A 337 1.73 -8.68 17.85
CA ALA A 337 1.60 -8.62 16.39
C ALA A 337 0.96 -7.32 15.90
N ASP A 338 -0.09 -6.83 16.57
CA ASP A 338 -0.78 -5.59 16.21
C ASP A 338 0.14 -4.37 16.33
N VAL A 339 0.94 -4.31 17.42
CA VAL A 339 1.89 -3.22 17.65
C VAL A 339 3.03 -3.28 16.64
N ALA A 340 3.54 -4.46 16.34
CA ALA A 340 4.58 -4.66 15.34
C ALA A 340 4.10 -4.29 13.93
N THR A 341 2.88 -4.66 13.56
CA THR A 341 2.26 -4.29 12.28
C THR A 341 2.05 -2.77 12.17
N SER A 342 1.67 -2.11 13.27
CA SER A 342 1.56 -0.65 13.32
C SER A 342 2.92 0.03 13.09
N LEU A 343 4.01 -0.49 13.69
CA LEU A 343 5.38 -0.03 13.44
C LEU A 343 5.77 -0.23 11.96
N GLN A 344 5.47 -1.39 11.38
CA GLN A 344 5.74 -1.66 9.97
C GLN A 344 5.00 -0.70 9.05
N THR A 345 3.73 -0.43 9.31
CA THR A 345 2.94 0.53 8.54
C THR A 345 3.55 1.94 8.61
N THR A 346 4.06 2.33 9.77
CA THR A 346 4.77 3.59 9.97
C THR A 346 6.03 3.65 9.11
N VAL A 347 6.86 2.60 9.15
CA VAL A 347 8.08 2.49 8.34
C VAL A 347 7.75 2.42 6.84
N TYR A 348 6.65 1.78 6.48
CA TYR A 348 6.15 1.69 5.11
C TYR A 348 5.86 3.10 4.54
N ASN A 349 5.07 3.91 5.24
CA ASN A 349 4.79 5.29 4.83
C ASN A 349 6.06 6.17 4.79
N ALA A 350 6.97 6.00 5.77
CA ALA A 350 8.27 6.66 5.74
C ALA A 350 9.07 6.26 4.49
N GLY A 351 9.09 4.98 4.14
CA GLY A 351 9.74 4.46 2.93
C GLY A 351 9.16 5.06 1.64
N ILE A 352 7.84 5.19 1.54
CA ILE A 352 7.18 5.85 0.42
C ILE A 352 7.59 7.33 0.34
N ALA A 353 7.54 8.05 1.45
CA ALA A 353 7.89 9.47 1.50
C ALA A 353 9.36 9.72 1.12
N VAL A 354 10.28 8.99 1.75
CA VAL A 354 11.73 9.10 1.50
C VAL A 354 12.07 8.67 0.08
N GLY A 355 11.49 7.57 -0.41
CA GLY A 355 11.74 7.06 -1.76
C GLY A 355 11.26 8.02 -2.84
N SER A 356 10.04 8.55 -2.72
CA SER A 356 9.52 9.54 -3.66
C SER A 356 10.34 10.83 -3.64
N LEU A 357 10.77 11.30 -2.46
CA LEU A 357 11.65 12.46 -2.34
C LEU A 357 13.02 12.19 -2.99
N THR A 358 13.67 11.09 -2.64
CA THR A 358 14.98 10.71 -3.17
C THR A 358 14.95 10.55 -4.69
N GLY A 359 13.90 9.88 -5.23
CA GLY A 359 13.71 9.72 -6.67
C GLY A 359 13.52 11.06 -7.38
N GLY A 360 12.78 12.01 -6.77
CA GLY A 360 12.61 13.36 -7.33
C GLY A 360 13.89 14.15 -7.39
N LEU A 361 14.68 14.10 -6.32
CA LEU A 361 16.00 14.74 -6.28
C LEU A 361 16.96 14.12 -7.30
N ALA A 362 16.92 12.79 -7.46
CA ALA A 362 17.71 12.09 -8.48
C ALA A 362 17.27 12.47 -9.91
N LEU A 363 15.96 12.58 -10.14
CA LEU A 363 15.39 12.99 -11.43
C LEU A 363 15.80 14.43 -11.79
N ASP A 364 15.65 15.38 -10.87
CA ASP A 364 16.02 16.79 -11.12
C ASP A 364 17.53 16.98 -11.24
N GLY A 365 18.36 16.25 -10.47
CA GLY A 365 19.81 16.40 -10.46
C GLY A 365 20.55 15.68 -11.58
N TRP A 366 20.12 14.46 -11.92
CA TRP A 366 20.85 13.56 -12.83
C TRP A 366 19.98 12.96 -13.96
N GLY A 367 18.69 13.31 -14.00
CA GLY A 367 17.75 12.82 -15.01
C GLY A 367 17.21 11.41 -14.72
N ALA A 368 16.25 10.99 -15.55
CA ALA A 368 15.52 9.74 -15.34
C ALA A 368 16.39 8.48 -15.42
N GLY A 369 17.48 8.50 -16.18
CA GLY A 369 18.45 7.39 -16.27
C GLY A 369 19.16 7.08 -14.95
N ALA A 370 19.20 8.01 -13.99
CA ALA A 370 19.80 7.79 -12.67
C ALA A 370 18.91 6.99 -11.70
N LEU A 371 17.59 6.90 -11.94
CA LEU A 371 16.65 6.28 -11.03
C LEU A 371 16.99 4.82 -10.69
N PRO A 372 17.29 3.92 -11.65
CA PRO A 372 17.68 2.55 -11.35
C PRO A 372 18.97 2.47 -10.51
N TRP A 373 19.94 3.34 -10.78
CA TRP A 373 21.20 3.39 -10.04
C TRP A 373 21.03 3.92 -8.62
N THR A 374 20.05 4.78 -8.39
CA THR A 374 19.68 5.25 -7.05
C THR A 374 18.92 4.17 -6.27
N ALA A 375 18.06 3.38 -6.94
CA ALA A 375 17.28 2.30 -6.32
C ALA A 375 18.13 1.05 -6.00
N LEU A 376 19.09 0.70 -6.87
CA LEU A 376 19.91 -0.51 -6.77
C LEU A 376 20.63 -0.68 -5.42
N PRO A 377 21.39 0.31 -4.90
CA PRO A 377 22.09 0.16 -3.62
C PRO A 377 21.11 -0.03 -2.45
N LEU A 378 19.94 0.59 -2.49
CA LEU A 378 18.92 0.45 -1.44
C LEU A 378 18.36 -0.98 -1.41
N VAL A 379 18.02 -1.54 -2.56
CA VAL A 379 17.58 -2.93 -2.69
C VAL A 379 18.70 -3.90 -2.29
N ALA A 380 19.95 -3.59 -2.64
CA ALA A 380 21.12 -4.39 -2.26
C ALA A 380 21.32 -4.41 -0.74
N VAL A 381 21.12 -3.27 -0.05
CA VAL A 381 21.13 -3.21 1.42
C VAL A 381 20.03 -4.09 2.02
N ALA A 382 18.78 -4.02 1.49
CA ALA A 382 17.69 -4.87 1.95
C ALA A 382 18.03 -6.36 1.77
N LEU A 383 18.62 -6.74 0.64
CA LEU A 383 19.11 -8.10 0.37
C LEU A 383 20.20 -8.50 1.36
N GLY A 384 21.21 -7.64 1.58
CA GLY A 384 22.30 -7.87 2.53
C GLY A 384 21.80 -8.09 3.95
N VAL A 385 20.89 -7.23 4.44
CA VAL A 385 20.27 -7.40 5.77
C VAL A 385 19.52 -8.73 5.86
N THR A 386 18.75 -9.11 4.83
CA THR A 386 17.97 -10.37 4.82
C THR A 386 18.90 -11.60 4.84
N THR A 387 20.05 -11.52 4.17
CA THR A 387 21.02 -12.64 4.13
C THR A 387 21.79 -12.79 5.43
N VAL A 388 22.12 -11.68 6.11
CA VAL A 388 22.89 -11.67 7.37
C VAL A 388 21.99 -11.96 8.59
N ALA A 389 20.81 -11.33 8.66
CA ALA A 389 19.91 -11.42 9.81
C ALA A 389 19.10 -12.73 9.83
N ARG A 390 19.78 -13.88 9.89
CA ARG A 390 19.17 -15.22 9.82
C ARG A 390 18.11 -15.47 10.89
N ASN A 391 18.29 -14.93 12.07
CA ASN A 391 17.35 -15.10 13.19
C ASN A 391 16.05 -14.33 13.00
N ALA A 392 16.07 -13.23 12.23
CA ALA A 392 14.88 -12.45 11.89
C ALA A 392 14.05 -13.08 10.75
N PHE A 393 14.72 -13.89 9.92
CA PHE A 393 14.12 -14.54 8.74
C PHE A 393 14.45 -16.04 8.77
N PRO A 394 13.68 -16.88 9.50
CA PRO A 394 13.93 -18.31 9.58
C PRO A 394 13.73 -18.98 8.20
N ALA A 395 14.58 -19.97 7.89
CA ALA A 395 14.54 -20.68 6.61
C ALA A 395 13.29 -21.56 6.46
N THR A 396 12.84 -22.14 7.58
CA THR A 396 11.61 -22.96 7.68
C THR A 396 10.83 -22.54 8.92
N ARG A 397 9.51 -22.45 8.83
CA ARG A 397 8.64 -22.37 10.00
C ARG A 397 8.62 -23.75 10.69
N ARG A 398 8.88 -23.78 11.99
CA ARG A 398 8.71 -24.97 12.83
C ARG A 398 7.27 -25.12 13.25
#